data_8be6dab69a78b4f21b11ae4d5eadc955
#
_entry.id   8be6dab69a78b4f21b11ae4d5eadc955
#
_cell.length_a   1.000
_cell.length_b   1.000
_cell.length_c   1.000
_cell.angle_alpha   90.00
_cell.angle_beta   90.00
_cell.angle_gamma   90.00
#
_symmetry.space_group_name_H-M   'P 1'
#
loop_
_entity.id
_entity.type
_entity.pdbx_description
1 polymer ?
#
loop_
_entity_poly.entity_id
_entity_poly.type
_entity_poly.pdbx_seq_one_letter_code
_entity_poly.pdbx_strand_id
1 'polypeptide(L)'
;MADVTKVTPGVRRTALLAAQVPDGVRVDRFFYPQAGHTHWHSHSGEQVLYGESGRGWVKFAGAGRVAISPGEVVHVPVGLRHWHGATPDGPLVHLAVTAGGDTTWLGELSPDEYPGE
;
A
#
# COMPACT_ATOMS: atom_id res chain seq x y z
N MET A 1 8.27 -9.64 -17.17
CA MET A 1 7.89 -9.00 -17.13
C MET A 1 7.06 -8.78 -16.33
N ALA A 2 6.82 -8.90 -16.03
CA ALA A 2 6.17 -8.95 -15.36
C ALA A 2 5.67 -8.39 -14.26
N ASP A 3 6.15 -7.73 -13.53
CA ASP A 3 5.66 -7.15 -12.31
C ASP A 3 5.12 -5.76 -12.47
N VAL A 4 4.94 -5.36 -13.72
CA VAL A 4 4.42 -4.02 -14.01
C VAL A 4 3.01 -3.81 -13.48
N THR A 5 2.30 -4.89 -13.18
CA THR A 5 0.93 -4.80 -12.71
C THR A 5 0.80 -4.62 -11.21
N LYS A 6 1.91 -4.54 -10.48
CA LYS A 6 1.87 -4.40 -9.02
C LYS A 6 1.72 -2.97 -8.58
N VAL A 7 2.46 -2.07 -9.23
CA VAL A 7 2.48 -0.65 -8.87
C VAL A 7 2.60 0.19 -10.13
N THR A 8 2.20 1.46 -10.04
CA THR A 8 2.40 2.41 -11.13
C THR A 8 3.87 2.86 -11.17
N PRO A 9 4.32 3.43 -12.31
CA PRO A 9 5.71 3.86 -12.43
C PRO A 9 6.12 4.86 -11.35
N GLY A 10 7.35 4.73 -10.87
CA GLY A 10 7.90 5.65 -9.88
C GLY A 10 7.61 5.29 -8.43
N VAL A 11 6.76 4.33 -8.19
CA VAL A 11 6.55 3.81 -6.83
C VAL A 11 7.78 3.01 -6.43
N ARG A 12 8.32 3.28 -5.25
CA ARG A 12 9.53 2.60 -4.78
C ARG A 12 9.33 2.03 -3.39
N ARG A 13 9.91 0.87 -3.16
CA ARG A 13 9.92 0.21 -1.87
C ARG A 13 11.35 0.10 -1.38
N THR A 14 11.58 0.48 -0.13
CA THR A 14 12.86 0.30 0.54
C THR A 14 12.64 -0.62 1.74
N ALA A 15 13.32 -1.75 1.74
CA ALA A 15 13.24 -2.66 2.87
C ALA A 15 14.04 -2.09 4.03
N LEU A 16 13.40 -1.91 5.17
CA LEU A 16 14.04 -1.40 6.39
C LEU A 16 14.35 -2.53 7.36
N LEU A 17 13.51 -3.54 7.40
CA LEU A 17 13.70 -4.72 8.22
C LEU A 17 13.13 -5.91 7.48
N ALA A 18 13.99 -6.89 7.18
CA ALA A 18 13.54 -8.15 6.64
C ALA A 18 13.08 -9.05 7.78
N ALA A 19 12.14 -9.95 7.50
CA ALA A 19 11.69 -10.90 8.50
C ALA A 19 12.88 -11.74 8.99
N GLN A 20 13.00 -11.84 10.30
CA GLN A 20 14.13 -12.55 10.91
C GLN A 20 13.81 -14.01 11.21
N VAL A 21 12.55 -14.36 11.18
CA VAL A 21 12.06 -15.72 11.41
C VAL A 21 10.92 -15.97 10.42
N PRO A 22 10.53 -17.24 10.19
CA PRO A 22 9.35 -17.52 9.37
C PRO A 22 8.13 -16.78 9.92
N ASP A 23 7.39 -16.14 9.03
CA ASP A 23 6.22 -15.33 9.40
C ASP A 23 6.54 -14.18 10.36
N GLY A 24 7.79 -13.76 10.38
CA GLY A 24 8.20 -12.64 11.21
C GLY A 24 7.76 -11.30 10.67
N VAL A 25 7.95 -10.28 11.49
CA VAL A 25 7.61 -8.91 11.13
C VAL A 25 8.63 -8.37 10.13
N ARG A 26 8.15 -7.69 9.10
CA ARG A 26 9.00 -6.93 8.20
C ARG A 26 8.50 -5.49 8.13
N VAL A 27 9.43 -4.58 7.85
CA VAL A 27 9.10 -3.15 7.75
C VAL A 27 9.67 -2.63 6.45
N ASP A 28 8.83 -2.00 5.67
CA ASP A 28 9.20 -1.39 4.40
C ASP A 28 8.78 0.07 4.40
N ARG A 29 9.54 0.90 3.69
CA ARG A 29 9.12 2.26 3.38
C ARG A 29 8.69 2.30 1.93
N PHE A 30 7.52 2.88 1.68
CA PHE A 30 7.02 3.08 0.33
C PHE A 30 6.99 4.55 -0.02
N PHE A 31 7.47 4.86 -1.20
CA PHE A 31 7.37 6.18 -1.80
C PHE A 31 6.47 6.10 -3.01
N TYR A 32 5.51 7.02 -3.09
CA TYR A 32 4.65 7.16 -4.26
C TYR A 32 4.81 8.56 -4.81
N PRO A 33 5.08 8.71 -6.11
CA PRO A 33 5.01 10.04 -6.71
C PRO A 33 3.56 10.51 -6.73
N GLN A 34 3.35 11.76 -7.12
CA GLN A 34 2.02 12.32 -7.29
C GLN A 34 1.14 11.33 -8.05
N ALA A 35 -0.02 11.00 -7.49
CA ALA A 35 -0.99 10.06 -8.04
C ALA A 35 -0.50 8.63 -8.21
N GLY A 36 0.73 8.31 -7.76
CA GLY A 36 1.24 6.96 -7.81
C GLY A 36 0.50 6.05 -6.85
N HIS A 37 0.34 4.79 -7.22
CA HIS A 37 -0.44 3.87 -6.39
C HIS A 37 -0.09 2.42 -6.69
N THR A 38 -0.50 1.53 -5.78
CA THR A 38 -0.48 0.10 -6.01
C THR A 38 -1.77 -0.29 -6.74
N HIS A 39 -1.76 -1.48 -7.30
CA HIS A 39 -2.97 -2.08 -7.82
C HIS A 39 -3.63 -2.93 -6.73
N TRP A 40 -4.76 -3.55 -7.05
CA TRP A 40 -5.49 -4.37 -6.09
C TRP A 40 -4.63 -5.51 -5.58
N HIS A 41 -4.61 -5.70 -4.27
CA HIS A 41 -3.89 -6.82 -3.66
C HIS A 41 -4.47 -7.13 -2.29
N SER A 42 -4.03 -8.24 -1.74
CA SER A 42 -4.37 -8.63 -0.37
C SER A 42 -3.15 -9.31 0.25
N HIS A 43 -3.16 -9.43 1.56
CA HIS A 43 -2.08 -10.08 2.30
C HIS A 43 -2.65 -11.20 3.15
N SER A 44 -1.90 -12.29 3.28
CA SER A 44 -2.27 -13.36 4.21
C SER A 44 -1.81 -13.07 5.62
N GLY A 45 -0.97 -12.04 5.82
CA GLY A 45 -0.60 -11.55 7.13
C GLY A 45 -1.22 -10.18 7.40
N GLU A 46 -1.21 -9.80 8.67
CA GLU A 46 -1.74 -8.51 9.07
C GLU A 46 -0.76 -7.40 8.73
N GLN A 47 -1.28 -6.24 8.36
CA GLN A 47 -0.44 -5.12 7.98
C GLN A 47 -0.92 -3.83 8.64
N VAL A 48 0.05 -2.98 8.99
CA VAL A 48 -0.22 -1.64 9.50
C VAL A 48 0.56 -0.66 8.63
N LEU A 49 -0.12 0.40 8.18
CA LEU A 49 0.50 1.46 7.42
C LEU A 49 0.61 2.69 8.31
N TYR A 50 1.78 3.33 8.28
CA TYR A 50 2.04 4.53 9.09
C TYR A 50 2.50 5.65 8.18
N GLY A 51 1.75 6.76 8.15
CA GLY A 51 2.08 7.89 7.30
C GLY A 51 3.28 8.66 7.81
N GLU A 52 4.24 8.94 6.93
CA GLU A 52 5.43 9.73 7.26
C GLU A 52 5.37 11.13 6.67
N SER A 53 5.04 11.25 5.40
CA SER A 53 4.94 12.54 4.75
C SER A 53 3.99 12.49 3.58
N GLY A 54 3.44 13.65 3.23
CA GLY A 54 2.49 13.74 2.14
C GLY A 54 1.13 13.21 2.52
N ARG A 55 0.30 12.95 1.52
CA ARG A 55 -1.07 12.49 1.74
C ARG A 55 -1.42 11.41 0.75
N GLY A 56 -2.25 10.49 1.20
CA GLY A 56 -2.72 9.43 0.34
C GLY A 56 -3.95 8.75 0.90
N TRP A 57 -4.26 7.62 0.30
CA TRP A 57 -5.44 6.84 0.66
C TRP A 57 -5.13 5.35 0.68
N VAL A 58 -5.93 4.63 1.47
CA VAL A 58 -6.10 3.20 1.33
C VAL A 58 -7.56 2.98 0.95
N LYS A 59 -7.80 2.22 -0.10
CA LYS A 59 -9.15 1.88 -0.54
C LYS A 59 -9.36 0.40 -0.31
N PHE A 60 -10.35 0.07 0.52
CA PHE A 60 -10.72 -1.32 0.75
C PHE A 60 -11.88 -1.70 -0.16
N ALA A 61 -11.87 -2.93 -0.64
CA ALA A 61 -12.95 -3.41 -1.50
C ALA A 61 -14.28 -3.28 -0.78
N GLY A 62 -15.27 -2.71 -1.45
CA GLY A 62 -16.60 -2.57 -0.89
C GLY A 62 -16.77 -1.44 0.10
N ALA A 63 -15.76 -0.58 0.25
CA ALA A 63 -15.81 0.51 1.21
C ALA A 63 -15.22 1.76 0.60
N GLY A 64 -15.34 2.89 1.30
CA GLY A 64 -14.73 4.14 0.86
C GLY A 64 -13.24 4.19 1.12
N ARG A 65 -12.62 5.27 0.66
CA ARG A 65 -11.19 5.49 0.90
C ARG A 65 -10.97 5.94 2.34
N VAL A 66 -9.84 5.51 2.89
CA VAL A 66 -9.37 5.93 4.20
C VAL A 66 -8.12 6.76 4.00
N ALA A 67 -8.07 7.95 4.58
CA ALA A 67 -6.91 8.83 4.39
C ALA A 67 -5.69 8.30 5.14
N ILE A 68 -4.51 8.54 4.55
CA ILE A 68 -3.23 8.36 5.22
C ILE A 68 -2.58 9.73 5.28
N SER A 69 -2.30 10.22 6.47
CA SER A 69 -1.63 11.50 6.70
C SER A 69 -0.46 11.28 7.65
N PRO A 70 0.48 12.24 7.73
CA PRO A 70 1.62 12.08 8.63
C PRO A 70 1.20 11.79 10.07
N GLY A 71 1.79 10.76 10.65
CA GLY A 71 1.50 10.35 12.02
C GLY A 71 0.28 9.46 12.19
N GLU A 72 -0.45 9.18 11.12
CA GLU A 72 -1.65 8.35 11.22
C GLU A 72 -1.36 6.91 10.86
N VAL A 73 -2.13 6.03 11.47
CA VAL A 73 -2.00 4.59 11.29
C VAL A 73 -3.27 4.06 10.65
N VAL A 74 -3.10 3.20 9.65
CA VAL A 74 -4.21 2.50 9.02
C VAL A 74 -3.96 1.01 9.16
N HIS A 75 -4.92 0.29 9.73
CA HIS A 75 -4.85 -1.16 9.86
C HIS A 75 -5.43 -1.82 8.63
N VAL A 76 -4.67 -2.76 8.06
CA VAL A 76 -5.10 -3.53 6.89
C VAL A 76 -5.37 -4.95 7.35
N PRO A 77 -6.64 -5.35 7.43
CA PRO A 77 -6.99 -6.72 7.87
C PRO A 77 -6.50 -7.79 6.91
N VAL A 78 -6.27 -8.96 7.45
CA VAL A 78 -5.87 -10.14 6.68
C VAL A 78 -6.91 -10.42 5.60
N GLY A 79 -6.44 -10.63 4.38
CA GLY A 79 -7.28 -11.09 3.27
C GLY A 79 -8.15 -10.03 2.63
N LEU A 80 -8.18 -8.82 3.16
CA LEU A 80 -9.04 -7.77 2.61
C LEU A 80 -8.38 -7.14 1.40
N ARG A 81 -9.07 -7.16 0.28
CA ARG A 81 -8.57 -6.58 -0.97
C ARG A 81 -8.51 -5.06 -0.84
N HIS A 82 -7.41 -4.49 -1.28
CA HIS A 82 -7.19 -3.05 -1.14
C HIS A 82 -6.14 -2.56 -2.12
N TRP A 83 -6.05 -1.26 -2.25
CA TRP A 83 -4.91 -0.57 -2.84
C TRP A 83 -4.59 0.65 -1.99
N HIS A 84 -3.40 1.20 -2.17
CA HIS A 84 -3.02 2.45 -1.52
C HIS A 84 -2.15 3.28 -2.45
N GLY A 85 -2.15 4.59 -2.22
CA GLY A 85 -1.39 5.49 -3.08
C GLY A 85 -1.52 6.94 -2.70
N ALA A 86 -0.76 7.78 -3.40
CA ALA A 86 -0.70 9.21 -3.19
C ALA A 86 -1.90 9.92 -3.81
N THR A 87 -2.25 11.07 -3.26
CA THR A 87 -3.27 11.92 -3.88
C THR A 87 -2.71 12.53 -5.17
N PRO A 88 -3.61 13.05 -6.03
CA PRO A 88 -3.13 13.75 -7.24
C PRO A 88 -2.34 15.03 -6.96
N ASP A 89 -2.32 15.49 -5.72
CA ASP A 89 -1.68 16.77 -5.38
C ASP A 89 -0.22 16.65 -4.98
N GLY A 90 0.28 15.48 -4.74
CA GLY A 90 1.66 15.33 -4.33
C GLY A 90 2.03 13.94 -3.91
N PRO A 91 3.28 13.76 -3.48
CA PRO A 91 3.76 12.43 -3.12
C PRO A 91 3.25 11.95 -1.77
N LEU A 92 3.45 10.67 -1.51
CA LEU A 92 3.16 10.05 -0.23
C LEU A 92 4.34 9.17 0.16
N VAL A 93 4.72 9.23 1.43
CA VAL A 93 5.65 8.27 2.01
C VAL A 93 5.00 7.64 3.23
N HIS A 94 4.99 6.32 3.28
CA HIS A 94 4.51 5.62 4.47
C HIS A 94 5.35 4.39 4.76
N LEU A 95 5.33 3.97 6.01
CA LEU A 95 5.88 2.69 6.40
C LEU A 95 4.78 1.63 6.28
N ALA A 96 5.19 0.41 5.97
CA ALA A 96 4.32 -0.75 6.02
C ALA A 96 4.95 -1.76 6.97
N VAL A 97 4.24 -2.09 8.04
CA VAL A 97 4.66 -3.11 9.00
C VAL A 97 3.77 -4.31 8.74
N THR A 98 4.37 -5.41 8.31
CA THR A 98 3.63 -6.60 7.90
C THR A 98 4.04 -7.79 8.75
N ALA A 99 3.06 -8.48 9.31
CA ALA A 99 3.30 -9.60 10.21
C ALA A 99 3.18 -10.91 9.43
N GLY A 100 4.24 -11.26 8.71
CA GLY A 100 4.28 -12.51 7.96
C GLY A 100 3.42 -12.53 6.71
N GLY A 101 3.24 -13.72 6.16
CA GLY A 101 2.33 -13.93 5.04
C GLY A 101 2.89 -13.51 3.69
N ASP A 102 2.04 -13.67 2.70
CA ASP A 102 2.36 -13.37 1.30
C ASP A 102 1.40 -12.33 0.77
N THR A 103 1.81 -11.67 -0.30
CA THR A 103 0.97 -10.73 -1.02
C THR A 103 0.43 -11.38 -2.26
N THR A 104 -0.88 -11.27 -2.46
CA THR A 104 -1.55 -11.77 -3.66
C THR A 104 -1.97 -10.55 -4.49
N TRP A 105 -1.51 -10.50 -5.74
CA TRP A 105 -1.85 -9.41 -6.64
C TRP A 105 -3.08 -9.81 -7.44
N LEU A 106 -4.08 -8.92 -7.45
CA LEU A 106 -5.43 -9.26 -7.89
C LEU A 106 -5.88 -8.55 -9.15
N GLY A 107 -5.12 -7.60 -9.66
CA GLY A 107 -5.45 -6.94 -10.90
C GLY A 107 -5.24 -5.45 -10.84
N GLU A 108 -5.06 -4.84 -12.01
CA GLU A 108 -4.79 -3.42 -12.12
C GLU A 108 -6.05 -2.61 -11.85
N LEU A 109 -5.85 -1.44 -11.25
CA LEU A 109 -6.91 -0.46 -11.20
C LEU A 109 -7.14 0.09 -12.60
N SER A 110 -8.40 0.20 -12.99
CA SER A 110 -8.73 0.89 -14.22
C SER A 110 -8.56 2.39 -14.02
N PRO A 111 -8.47 3.17 -15.11
CA PRO A 111 -8.39 4.64 -14.97
C PRO A 111 -9.55 5.23 -14.16
N ASP A 112 -10.71 4.58 -14.17
CA ASP A 112 -11.86 5.06 -13.43
C ASP A 112 -11.78 4.76 -11.95
N GLU A 113 -10.97 3.79 -11.56
CA GLU A 113 -10.87 3.37 -10.17
C GLU A 113 -9.94 4.26 -9.36
N TYR A 114 -9.02 4.94 -9.99
CA TYR A 114 -8.10 5.80 -9.28
C TYR A 114 -8.23 7.23 -9.75
N PRO A 115 -8.38 8.19 -8.83
CA PRO A 115 -8.33 8.04 -7.38
C PRO A 115 -9.60 7.46 -6.78
N GLY A 116 -10.66 7.35 -7.53
CA GLY A 116 -11.88 6.72 -7.12
C GLY A 116 -12.58 7.39 -5.97
N GLU A 117 -13.51 6.69 -5.42
CA GLU A 117 -14.31 7.18 -4.31
C GLU A 117 -14.14 6.29 -3.11
#